data_f786e892a43bd2ca541429b136daabfd
#
_entry.id   f786e892a43bd2ca541429b136daabfd
#
_cell.length_a   1.000
_cell.length_b   1.000
_cell.length_c   1.000
_cell.angle_alpha   90.00
_cell.angle_beta   90.00
_cell.angle_gamma   90.00
#
_symmetry.space_group_name_H-M   'P 1'
#
loop_
_entity.id
_entity.type
_entity.pdbx_description
1 polymer ?
#
loop_
_entity_poly.entity_id
_entity_poly.type
_entity_poly.pdbx_seq_one_letter_code
_entity_poly.pdbx_strand_id
1 'polypeptide(L)'
;MKIMFICTGNICRSAMAEAMLKKMLKDRNIENIEVCSSGIYADTGDIPTQTAIDVMKENYGIDLSTHRATNIKESQIEKMDLILCATLSHKMAVVQFYPELKDKVFTMKEYAGLTYEGMNFDISDPWGYDKKVYENCAKEIQECLEKIKQTF
;
A
#
# COMPACT_ATOMS: atom_id res chain seq x y z
N MET A 1 -7.91 10.80 10.71
CA MET A 1 -7.62 10.60 9.28
C MET A 1 -7.50 9.12 8.99
N LYS A 2 -8.12 8.65 7.91
CA LYS A 2 -8.11 7.24 7.51
C LYS A 2 -7.47 7.08 6.15
N ILE A 3 -6.45 6.23 6.07
CA ILE A 3 -5.66 5.98 4.86
C ILE A 3 -5.78 4.51 4.46
N MET A 4 -6.05 4.26 3.17
CA MET A 4 -6.09 2.90 2.63
C MET A 4 -5.07 2.74 1.50
N PHE A 5 -4.27 1.67 1.56
CA PHE A 5 -3.40 1.26 0.46
C PHE A 5 -4.10 0.20 -0.39
N ILE A 6 -3.92 0.28 -1.70
CA ILE A 6 -4.57 -0.64 -2.65
C ILE A 6 -3.55 -1.23 -3.63
N CYS A 7 -3.65 -2.54 -3.84
CA CYS A 7 -2.96 -3.25 -4.92
C CYS A 7 -3.92 -4.29 -5.53
N THR A 8 -3.40 -5.30 -6.20
CA THR A 8 -4.24 -6.33 -6.83
C THR A 8 -4.80 -7.30 -5.80
N GLY A 9 -3.94 -8.08 -5.14
CA GLY A 9 -4.32 -9.17 -4.26
C GLY A 9 -4.31 -8.87 -2.78
N ASN A 10 -3.79 -7.73 -2.38
CA ASN A 10 -3.64 -7.34 -0.97
C ASN A 10 -2.79 -8.33 -0.15
N ILE A 11 -1.82 -8.97 -0.78
CA ILE A 11 -0.93 -9.95 -0.15
C ILE A 11 0.56 -9.61 -0.28
N CYS A 12 0.91 -8.54 -0.99
CA CYS A 12 2.29 -8.07 -1.15
C CYS A 12 2.36 -6.55 -0.95
N ARG A 13 2.20 -5.77 -2.02
CA ARG A 13 2.49 -4.32 -2.04
C ARG A 13 1.68 -3.53 -1.03
N SER A 14 0.36 -3.63 -1.07
CA SER A 14 -0.49 -2.86 -0.14
C SER A 14 -0.39 -3.36 1.30
N ALA A 15 -0.18 -4.67 1.48
CA ALA A 15 0.04 -5.25 2.81
C ALA A 15 1.34 -4.73 3.43
N MET A 16 2.43 -4.71 2.65
CA MET A 16 3.71 -4.17 3.10
C MET A 16 3.62 -2.68 3.40
N ALA A 17 2.97 -1.91 2.52
CA ALA A 17 2.81 -0.47 2.71
C ALA A 17 2.04 -0.15 3.99
N GLU A 18 0.94 -0.85 4.23
CA GLU A 18 0.16 -0.68 5.46
C GLU A 18 1.01 -0.93 6.70
N ALA A 19 1.71 -2.05 6.73
CA ALA A 19 2.54 -2.43 7.89
C ALA A 19 3.68 -1.44 8.12
N MET A 20 4.32 -0.99 7.05
CA MET A 20 5.44 -0.05 7.13
C MET A 20 4.96 1.33 7.62
N LEU A 21 3.86 1.85 7.11
CA LEU A 21 3.34 3.14 7.57
C LEU A 21 2.88 3.07 9.03
N LYS A 22 2.21 2.00 9.43
CA LYS A 22 1.83 1.80 10.83
C LYS A 22 3.03 1.88 11.76
N LYS A 23 4.15 1.23 11.37
CA LYS A 23 5.38 1.28 12.16
C LYS A 23 5.96 2.70 12.22
N MET A 24 6.01 3.40 11.08
CA MET A 24 6.51 4.78 11.03
C MET A 24 5.70 5.71 11.92
N LEU A 25 4.38 5.58 11.91
CA LEU A 25 3.49 6.40 12.74
C LEU A 25 3.70 6.09 14.22
N LYS A 26 3.83 4.82 14.57
CA LYS A 26 4.09 4.40 15.96
C LYS A 26 5.42 4.96 16.45
N ASP A 27 6.47 4.88 15.63
CA ASP A 27 7.80 5.36 15.99
C ASP A 27 7.82 6.89 16.21
N ARG A 28 6.89 7.62 15.59
CA ARG A 28 6.74 9.07 15.74
C ARG A 28 5.66 9.46 16.74
N ASN A 29 5.04 8.50 17.42
CA ASN A 29 3.95 8.72 18.39
C ASN A 29 2.74 9.43 17.76
N ILE A 30 2.42 9.13 16.49
CA ILE A 30 1.24 9.66 15.82
C ILE A 30 0.12 8.65 15.95
N GLU A 31 -0.94 9.00 16.67
CA GLU A 31 -2.05 8.08 17.00
C GLU A 31 -3.37 8.39 16.29
N ASN A 32 -3.48 9.55 15.66
CA ASN A 32 -4.73 10.03 15.07
C ASN A 32 -4.90 9.64 13.58
N ILE A 33 -4.08 8.71 13.09
CA ILE A 33 -4.14 8.21 11.71
C ILE A 33 -4.38 6.70 11.73
N GLU A 34 -5.48 6.27 11.10
CA GLU A 34 -5.79 4.86 10.92
C GLU A 34 -5.34 4.42 9.54
N VAL A 35 -4.66 3.28 9.45
CA VAL A 35 -4.13 2.75 8.19
C VAL A 35 -4.70 1.36 7.94
N CYS A 36 -5.17 1.12 6.73
CA CYS A 36 -5.67 -0.19 6.30
C CYS A 36 -5.27 -0.45 4.85
N SER A 37 -5.63 -1.60 4.32
CA SER A 37 -5.37 -1.95 2.92
C SER A 37 -6.44 -2.86 2.35
N SER A 38 -6.53 -2.91 1.02
CA SER A 38 -7.42 -3.82 0.30
C SER A 38 -6.85 -4.09 -1.09
N GLY A 39 -7.52 -4.96 -1.84
CA GLY A 39 -7.12 -5.29 -3.21
C GLY A 39 -8.29 -5.33 -4.16
N ILE A 40 -8.04 -4.88 -5.40
CA ILE A 40 -9.05 -4.84 -6.47
C ILE A 40 -9.61 -6.23 -6.75
N TYR A 41 -8.73 -7.24 -6.75
CA TYR A 41 -9.09 -8.65 -7.00
C TYR A 41 -8.68 -9.56 -5.84
N ALA A 42 -8.62 -9.01 -4.62
CA ALA A 42 -8.23 -9.80 -3.46
C ALA A 42 -9.28 -10.86 -3.12
N ASP A 43 -8.78 -12.00 -2.66
CA ASP A 43 -9.61 -13.04 -2.03
C ASP A 43 -9.57 -12.78 -0.53
N THR A 44 -10.68 -12.32 0.03
CA THR A 44 -10.75 -11.95 1.45
C THR A 44 -10.35 -13.14 2.33
N GLY A 45 -9.42 -12.90 3.23
CA GLY A 45 -8.88 -13.91 4.14
C GLY A 45 -7.55 -14.51 3.69
N ASP A 46 -7.10 -14.24 2.46
CA ASP A 46 -5.81 -14.73 2.00
C ASP A 46 -4.67 -14.22 2.89
N ILE A 47 -3.69 -15.09 3.11
CA ILE A 47 -2.47 -14.74 3.86
C ILE A 47 -1.49 -14.02 2.93
N PRO A 48 -0.59 -13.18 3.47
CA PRO A 48 0.47 -12.57 2.65
C PRO A 48 1.41 -13.63 2.09
N THR A 49 2.08 -13.31 1.00
CA THR A 49 3.08 -14.24 0.44
C THR A 49 4.20 -14.44 1.46
N GLN A 50 4.75 -15.66 1.49
CA GLN A 50 5.82 -15.98 2.45
C GLN A 50 7.03 -15.07 2.28
N THR A 51 7.37 -14.74 1.02
CA THR A 51 8.51 -13.85 0.74
C THR A 51 8.28 -12.45 1.30
N ALA A 52 7.04 -11.92 1.22
CA ALA A 52 6.71 -10.63 1.84
C ALA A 52 6.87 -10.69 3.36
N ILE A 53 6.41 -11.77 3.99
CA ILE A 53 6.56 -11.98 5.43
C ILE A 53 8.04 -11.97 5.82
N ASP A 54 8.86 -12.71 5.07
CA ASP A 54 10.30 -12.83 5.36
C ASP A 54 11.02 -11.49 5.20
N VAL A 55 10.76 -10.76 4.12
CA VAL A 55 11.39 -9.46 3.85
C VAL A 55 11.01 -8.44 4.93
N MET A 56 9.73 -8.39 5.30
CA MET A 56 9.29 -7.45 6.34
C MET A 56 9.97 -7.76 7.67
N LYS A 57 10.10 -9.03 8.04
CA LYS A 57 10.74 -9.43 9.28
C LYS A 57 12.24 -9.16 9.27
N GLU A 58 12.92 -9.59 8.22
CA GLU A 58 14.39 -9.52 8.15
C GLU A 58 14.91 -8.10 7.94
N ASN A 59 14.24 -7.32 7.09
CA ASN A 59 14.75 -6.00 6.70
C ASN A 59 14.15 -4.84 7.50
N TYR A 60 12.97 -5.03 8.10
CA TYR A 60 12.25 -3.95 8.78
C TYR A 60 11.80 -4.29 10.19
N GLY A 61 11.99 -5.53 10.64
CA GLY A 61 11.55 -5.94 11.98
C GLY A 61 10.03 -5.93 12.16
N ILE A 62 9.28 -6.12 11.07
CA ILE A 62 7.82 -6.08 11.06
C ILE A 62 7.27 -7.50 10.90
N ASP A 63 6.31 -7.88 11.73
CA ASP A 63 5.58 -9.15 11.59
C ASP A 63 4.36 -8.95 10.71
N LEU A 64 4.42 -9.45 9.46
CA LEU A 64 3.33 -9.38 8.50
C LEU A 64 2.42 -10.62 8.56
N SER A 65 2.76 -11.62 9.35
CA SER A 65 2.09 -12.94 9.32
C SER A 65 0.61 -12.89 9.71
N THR A 66 0.20 -11.89 10.47
CA THR A 66 -1.20 -11.75 10.92
C THR A 66 -2.09 -11.01 9.93
N HIS A 67 -1.50 -10.40 8.89
CA HIS A 67 -2.28 -9.71 7.88
C HIS A 67 -3.20 -10.68 7.14
N ARG A 68 -4.42 -10.24 6.83
CA ARG A 68 -5.36 -10.98 5.97
C ARG A 68 -5.88 -10.04 4.91
N ALA A 69 -5.92 -10.54 3.67
CA ALA A 69 -6.38 -9.76 2.53
C ALA A 69 -7.85 -9.38 2.68
N THR A 70 -8.21 -8.22 2.14
CA THR A 70 -9.59 -7.74 2.06
C THR A 70 -9.88 -7.34 0.63
N ASN A 71 -10.96 -7.87 0.05
CA ASN A 71 -11.40 -7.39 -1.25
C ASN A 71 -11.96 -5.99 -1.11
N ILE A 72 -11.68 -5.12 -2.08
CA ILE A 72 -12.10 -3.72 -2.04
C ILE A 72 -13.61 -3.55 -1.81
N LYS A 73 -14.42 -4.46 -2.36
CA LYS A 73 -15.90 -4.43 -2.22
C LYS A 73 -16.37 -4.72 -0.80
N GLU A 74 -15.53 -5.39 -0.01
CA GLU A 74 -15.81 -5.72 1.39
C GLU A 74 -15.11 -4.74 2.34
N SER A 75 -14.39 -3.77 1.80
CA SER A 75 -13.66 -2.78 2.57
C SER A 75 -14.54 -1.58 2.88
N GLN A 76 -14.02 -0.69 3.73
CA GLN A 76 -14.69 0.58 4.03
C GLN A 76 -14.10 1.73 3.23
N ILE A 77 -13.80 1.48 1.95
CA ILE A 77 -13.12 2.45 1.09
C ILE A 77 -13.84 3.81 1.03
N GLU A 78 -15.17 3.79 1.10
CA GLU A 78 -15.97 5.02 1.03
C GLU A 78 -15.77 5.96 2.23
N LYS A 79 -15.23 5.42 3.34
CA LYS A 79 -14.96 6.18 4.56
C LYS A 79 -13.55 6.72 4.65
N MET A 80 -12.72 6.43 3.65
CA MET A 80 -11.32 6.85 3.67
C MET A 80 -11.16 8.33 3.35
N ASP A 81 -10.15 8.95 3.95
CA ASP A 81 -9.75 10.32 3.65
C ASP A 81 -8.70 10.36 2.56
N LEU A 82 -7.89 9.31 2.46
CA LEU A 82 -6.81 9.21 1.47
C LEU A 82 -6.68 7.75 1.01
N ILE A 83 -6.61 7.56 -0.31
CA ILE A 83 -6.48 6.24 -0.93
C ILE A 83 -5.22 6.24 -1.80
N LEU A 84 -4.28 5.36 -1.49
CA LEU A 84 -2.98 5.28 -2.13
C LEU A 84 -2.81 3.93 -2.84
N CYS A 85 -2.75 3.98 -4.16
CA CYS A 85 -2.68 2.79 -5.01
C CYS A 85 -1.25 2.48 -5.43
N ALA A 86 -0.93 1.20 -5.59
CA ALA A 86 0.40 0.78 -6.02
C ALA A 86 0.68 1.19 -7.47
N THR A 87 -0.33 1.15 -8.33
CA THR A 87 -0.18 1.45 -9.77
C THR A 87 -1.26 2.39 -10.27
N LEU A 88 -1.00 2.98 -11.44
CA LEU A 88 -1.99 3.81 -12.13
C LEU A 88 -3.23 2.99 -12.52
N SER A 89 -3.05 1.72 -12.91
CA SER A 89 -4.19 0.83 -13.20
C SER A 89 -5.10 0.66 -11.99
N HIS A 90 -4.54 0.50 -10.81
CA HIS A 90 -5.34 0.40 -9.57
C HIS A 90 -6.11 1.69 -9.31
N LYS A 91 -5.45 2.83 -9.47
CA LYS A 91 -6.10 4.14 -9.31
C LYS A 91 -7.27 4.29 -10.27
N MET A 92 -7.07 3.97 -11.55
CA MET A 92 -8.10 4.08 -12.57
C MET A 92 -9.29 3.16 -12.26
N ALA A 93 -9.03 1.93 -11.78
CA ALA A 93 -10.09 1.01 -11.39
C ALA A 93 -10.90 1.55 -10.21
N VAL A 94 -10.24 2.10 -9.20
CA VAL A 94 -10.93 2.70 -8.05
C VAL A 94 -11.81 3.87 -8.48
N VAL A 95 -11.29 4.76 -9.31
CA VAL A 95 -12.04 5.92 -9.80
C VAL A 95 -13.23 5.49 -10.67
N GLN A 96 -13.08 4.41 -11.44
CA GLN A 96 -14.16 3.86 -12.25
C GLN A 96 -15.28 3.29 -11.37
N PHE A 97 -14.94 2.53 -10.33
CA PHE A 97 -15.94 1.91 -9.45
C PHE A 97 -16.52 2.88 -8.42
N TYR A 98 -15.74 3.86 -8.00
CA TYR A 98 -16.10 4.83 -6.96
C TYR A 98 -15.76 6.26 -7.44
N PRO A 99 -16.46 6.76 -8.47
CA PRO A 99 -16.11 8.06 -9.06
C PRO A 99 -16.21 9.24 -8.08
N GLU A 100 -17.01 9.12 -7.03
CA GLU A 100 -17.14 10.12 -5.98
C GLU A 100 -15.86 10.28 -5.15
N LEU A 101 -14.94 9.30 -5.21
CA LEU A 101 -13.69 9.33 -4.44
C LEU A 101 -12.50 9.90 -5.22
N LYS A 102 -12.69 10.29 -6.47
CA LYS A 102 -11.59 10.65 -7.37
C LYS A 102 -10.57 11.65 -6.80
N ASP A 103 -11.03 12.60 -6.00
CA ASP A 103 -10.16 13.63 -5.45
C ASP A 103 -9.34 13.16 -4.25
N LYS A 104 -9.59 11.92 -3.78
CA LYS A 104 -8.89 11.29 -2.66
C LYS A 104 -7.96 10.17 -3.10
N VAL A 105 -7.95 9.83 -4.40
CA VAL A 105 -7.23 8.66 -4.92
C VAL A 105 -5.98 9.10 -5.67
N PHE A 106 -4.84 8.53 -5.26
CA PHE A 106 -3.54 8.80 -5.86
C PHE A 106 -2.77 7.49 -5.98
N THR A 107 -1.76 7.44 -6.86
CA THR A 107 -0.74 6.40 -6.70
C THR A 107 0.19 6.81 -5.55
N MET A 108 0.86 5.84 -4.94
CA MET A 108 1.83 6.15 -3.88
C MET A 108 2.89 7.12 -4.38
N LYS A 109 3.41 6.92 -5.59
CA LYS A 109 4.44 7.79 -6.18
C LYS A 109 3.93 9.20 -6.47
N GLU A 110 2.68 9.34 -6.94
CA GLU A 110 2.08 10.66 -7.12
C GLU A 110 2.03 11.45 -5.81
N TYR A 111 1.47 10.82 -4.79
CA TYR A 111 1.30 11.48 -3.50
C TYR A 111 2.62 11.81 -2.82
N ALA A 112 3.62 10.98 -3.08
CA ALA A 112 4.99 11.20 -2.58
C ALA A 112 5.74 12.29 -3.35
N GLY A 113 5.19 12.79 -4.45
CA GLY A 113 5.86 13.80 -5.28
C GLY A 113 7.01 13.24 -6.12
N LEU A 114 6.97 11.94 -6.43
CA LEU A 114 8.04 11.26 -7.18
C LEU A 114 7.70 11.03 -8.65
N THR A 115 6.61 11.62 -9.16
CA THR A 115 6.18 11.48 -10.54
C THR A 115 6.44 12.77 -11.33
N TYR A 116 7.66 12.96 -11.74
CA TYR A 116 8.01 14.04 -12.66
C TYR A 116 8.26 13.46 -14.06
N GLU A 117 8.51 14.31 -15.03
CA GLU A 117 8.64 13.91 -16.43
C GLU A 117 9.54 12.69 -16.62
N GLY A 118 9.03 11.66 -17.30
CA GLY A 118 9.73 10.41 -17.55
C GLY A 118 9.70 9.38 -16.43
N MET A 119 9.06 9.70 -15.29
CA MET A 119 8.97 8.76 -14.16
C MET A 119 7.76 7.84 -14.28
N ASN A 120 7.96 6.62 -13.81
CA ASN A 120 6.90 5.62 -13.72
C ASN A 120 6.01 5.90 -12.49
N PHE A 121 4.70 5.82 -12.66
CA PHE A 121 3.74 5.95 -11.57
C PHE A 121 3.62 4.69 -10.70
N ASP A 122 4.15 3.57 -11.17
CA ASP A 122 3.86 2.26 -10.61
C ASP A 122 4.95 1.73 -9.68
N ILE A 123 4.51 1.01 -8.66
CA ILE A 123 5.35 0.12 -7.87
C ILE A 123 5.19 -1.27 -8.47
N SER A 124 6.29 -1.84 -8.98
CA SER A 124 6.27 -3.12 -9.69
C SER A 124 5.75 -4.25 -8.81
N ASP A 125 5.02 -5.19 -9.42
CA ASP A 125 4.47 -6.34 -8.72
C ASP A 125 5.55 -7.41 -8.48
N PRO A 126 5.92 -7.72 -7.23
CA PRO A 126 6.94 -8.70 -6.93
C PRO A 126 6.42 -10.14 -6.94
N TRP A 127 5.10 -10.34 -7.04
CA TRP A 127 4.50 -11.66 -6.95
C TRP A 127 5.07 -12.63 -7.97
N GLY A 128 5.45 -13.82 -7.52
CA GLY A 128 6.03 -14.85 -8.40
C GLY A 128 7.52 -14.69 -8.65
N TYR A 129 8.14 -13.61 -8.18
CA TYR A 129 9.57 -13.36 -8.31
C TYR A 129 10.32 -13.72 -7.00
N ASP A 130 11.65 -13.60 -7.03
CA ASP A 130 12.49 -13.99 -5.90
C ASP A 130 12.55 -12.92 -4.80
N LYS A 131 13.26 -13.24 -3.73
CA LYS A 131 13.40 -12.37 -2.56
C LYS A 131 13.98 -11.00 -2.92
N LYS A 132 14.95 -10.95 -3.84
CA LYS A 132 15.59 -9.70 -4.24
C LYS A 132 14.59 -8.72 -4.85
N VAL A 133 13.64 -9.21 -5.66
CA VAL A 133 12.59 -8.39 -6.25
C VAL A 133 11.65 -7.86 -5.17
N TYR A 134 11.31 -8.68 -4.17
CA TYR A 134 10.53 -8.24 -3.00
C TYR A 134 11.25 -7.17 -2.20
N GLU A 135 12.55 -7.33 -1.99
CA GLU A 135 13.36 -6.33 -1.28
C GLU A 135 13.38 -5.00 -2.02
N ASN A 136 13.53 -5.04 -3.34
CA ASN A 136 13.49 -3.83 -4.16
C ASN A 136 12.11 -3.16 -4.12
N CYS A 137 11.04 -3.95 -4.16
CA CYS A 137 9.68 -3.45 -4.03
C CYS A 137 9.48 -2.75 -2.68
N ALA A 138 9.93 -3.38 -1.60
CA ALA A 138 9.84 -2.79 -0.27
C ALA A 138 10.60 -1.46 -0.17
N LYS A 139 11.76 -1.36 -0.81
CA LYS A 139 12.52 -0.10 -0.86
C LYS A 139 11.77 1.00 -1.62
N GLU A 140 11.15 0.69 -2.74
CA GLU A 140 10.33 1.66 -3.47
C GLU A 140 9.19 2.17 -2.60
N ILE A 141 8.51 1.26 -1.89
CA ILE A 141 7.44 1.61 -0.95
C ILE A 141 7.99 2.51 0.16
N GLN A 142 9.12 2.13 0.74
CA GLN A 142 9.75 2.92 1.80
C GLN A 142 10.07 4.35 1.36
N GLU A 143 10.62 4.52 0.17
CA GLU A 143 10.93 5.84 -0.38
C GLU A 143 9.67 6.70 -0.49
N CYS A 144 8.57 6.12 -0.97
CA CYS A 144 7.29 6.82 -1.04
C CYS A 144 6.82 7.22 0.37
N LEU A 145 6.84 6.29 1.31
CA LEU A 145 6.34 6.52 2.67
C LEU A 145 7.18 7.54 3.42
N GLU A 146 8.49 7.59 3.20
CA GLU A 146 9.35 8.61 3.79
C GLU A 146 8.96 10.01 3.37
N LYS A 147 8.51 10.19 2.13
CA LYS A 147 7.98 11.46 1.65
C LYS A 147 6.57 11.72 2.17
N ILE A 148 5.72 10.72 2.15
CA ILE A 148 4.31 10.83 2.54
C ILE A 148 4.19 11.19 4.03
N LYS A 149 5.00 10.56 4.90
CA LYS A 149 4.93 10.84 6.34
C LYS A 149 5.24 12.29 6.70
N GLN A 150 5.97 13.00 5.83
CA GLN A 150 6.27 14.42 6.06
C GLN A 150 5.03 15.31 5.94
N THR A 151 3.94 14.80 5.38
CA THR A 151 2.68 15.54 5.25
C THR A 151 1.79 15.43 6.47
N PHE A 152 2.17 14.65 7.46
CA PHE A 152 1.37 14.39 8.65
C PHE A 152 1.80 15.21 9.87
#